data_4688265778acb1bf086f1bec53cafeb3
#
_entry.id   4688265778acb1bf086f1bec53cafeb3
#
_cell.length_a   1.000
_cell.length_b   1.000
_cell.length_c   1.000
_cell.angle_alpha   90.00
_cell.angle_beta   90.00
_cell.angle_gamma   90.00
#
_symmetry.space_group_name_H-M   'P 1'
#
loop_
_entity.id
_entity.type
_entity.pdbx_description
1 polymer ?
#
loop_
_entity_poly.entity_id
_entity_poly.type
_entity_poly.pdbx_seq_one_letter_code
_entity_poly.pdbx_strand_id
1 'polypeptide(L)'
;GFSNQPLTDFTRKLRRKPVAVNIASFSGHNSLRGIVLGKDFKRTAVKSEIEKMSKLLDADMNAGAWGLSSGLEYDPGIYSNTEEVIALARIAAKKGGRYISHIRSEDRYFWEAVDEIIAIGEETGVAVQISHMKLALQRLLGKTDQLKAKLDKARSKGIEISADIYPYTYWQSTMQVLFPERNFNDRPEAELVLSQITTPSGIMLTQFDPNPDYVGK
;
A
#
# COMPACT_ATOMS: atom_id res chain seq x y z
N GLY A 1 -5.48 6.50 -6.17
CA GLY A 1 -6.45 7.54 -5.82
C GLY A 1 -7.67 6.91 -5.15
N PHE A 2 -8.23 7.60 -4.16
CA PHE A 2 -9.46 7.15 -3.52
C PHE A 2 -10.64 7.27 -4.48
N SER A 3 -11.36 6.18 -4.69
CA SER A 3 -12.66 6.23 -5.34
C SER A 3 -13.72 5.81 -4.32
N ASN A 4 -14.62 6.73 -3.98
CA ASN A 4 -15.82 6.39 -3.19
C ASN A 4 -16.92 5.77 -4.07
N GLN A 5 -16.62 5.41 -5.33
CA GLN A 5 -17.57 4.79 -6.21
C GLN A 5 -17.46 3.25 -6.10
N PRO A 6 -18.58 2.55 -5.93
CA PRO A 6 -18.62 1.11 -6.02
C PRO A 6 -18.07 0.62 -7.37
N LEU A 7 -17.37 -0.51 -7.37
CA LEU A 7 -16.83 -1.10 -8.60
C LEU A 7 -17.92 -1.40 -9.62
N THR A 8 -19.12 -1.75 -9.16
CA THR A 8 -20.31 -1.94 -10.01
C THR A 8 -20.64 -0.71 -10.85
N ASP A 9 -20.50 0.49 -10.30
CA ASP A 9 -20.79 1.73 -11.04
C ASP A 9 -19.70 2.02 -12.07
N PHE A 10 -18.44 1.75 -11.73
CA PHE A 10 -17.32 1.87 -12.65
C PHE A 10 -17.48 0.90 -13.84
N THR A 11 -17.74 -0.38 -13.58
CA THR A 11 -17.95 -1.39 -14.63
C THR A 11 -19.17 -1.07 -15.50
N ARG A 12 -20.24 -0.53 -14.91
CA ARG A 12 -21.42 -0.06 -15.66
C ARG A 12 -21.08 1.11 -16.61
N LYS A 13 -20.24 2.05 -16.17
CA LYS A 13 -19.76 3.14 -17.02
C LYS A 13 -18.94 2.62 -18.19
N LEU A 14 -18.04 1.67 -17.95
CA LEU A 14 -17.22 1.05 -19.00
C LEU A 14 -18.06 0.29 -20.02
N ARG A 15 -19.11 -0.42 -19.60
CA ARG A 15 -20.03 -1.08 -20.53
C ARG A 15 -20.80 -0.09 -21.41
N ARG A 16 -21.13 1.11 -20.89
CA ARG A 16 -21.82 2.17 -21.65
C ARG A 16 -20.90 2.95 -22.58
N LYS A 17 -19.62 3.09 -22.18
CA LYS A 17 -18.58 3.77 -22.96
C LYS A 17 -17.35 2.85 -22.99
N PRO A 18 -17.33 1.89 -23.92
CA PRO A 18 -16.20 0.97 -24.04
C PRO A 18 -14.90 1.71 -24.33
N VAL A 19 -13.82 1.21 -23.76
CA VAL A 19 -12.45 1.70 -24.00
C VAL A 19 -11.67 0.68 -24.83
N ALA A 20 -10.62 1.14 -25.50
CA ALA A 20 -9.83 0.32 -26.43
C ALA A 20 -8.85 -0.65 -25.72
N VAL A 21 -8.83 -0.66 -24.40
CA VAL A 21 -7.90 -1.47 -23.59
C VAL A 21 -8.65 -2.39 -22.64
N ASN A 22 -8.05 -3.50 -22.28
CA ASN A 22 -8.54 -4.34 -21.19
C ASN A 22 -8.30 -3.65 -19.84
N ILE A 23 -9.28 -3.73 -18.95
CA ILE A 23 -9.22 -3.15 -17.61
C ILE A 23 -9.42 -4.24 -16.58
N ALA A 24 -8.50 -4.32 -15.61
CA ALA A 24 -8.65 -5.07 -14.38
C ALA A 24 -8.61 -4.09 -13.20
N SER A 25 -9.45 -4.30 -12.21
CA SER A 25 -9.54 -3.41 -11.04
C SER A 25 -9.44 -4.20 -9.75
N PHE A 26 -8.83 -3.59 -8.74
CA PHE A 26 -8.80 -4.08 -7.37
C PHE A 26 -9.72 -3.24 -6.50
N SER A 27 -10.27 -3.84 -5.44
CA SER A 27 -10.93 -3.10 -4.37
C SER A 27 -9.87 -2.50 -3.45
N GLY A 28 -9.92 -1.20 -3.23
CA GLY A 28 -8.90 -0.47 -2.47
C GLY A 28 -9.19 -0.44 -0.98
N HIS A 29 -8.31 -1.01 -0.15
CA HIS A 29 -8.40 -0.98 1.31
C HIS A 29 -8.60 0.44 1.86
N ASN A 30 -7.79 1.40 1.36
CA ASN A 30 -7.90 2.80 1.79
C ASN A 30 -9.26 3.42 1.43
N SER A 31 -9.86 3.03 0.32
CA SER A 31 -11.22 3.43 -0.05
C SER A 31 -12.26 2.83 0.87
N LEU A 32 -12.14 1.53 1.19
CA LEU A 32 -13.04 0.85 2.13
C LEU A 32 -12.99 1.50 3.51
N ARG A 33 -11.78 1.81 4.02
CA ARG A 33 -11.61 2.55 5.28
C ARG A 33 -12.25 3.93 5.21
N GLY A 34 -12.02 4.68 4.13
CA GLY A 34 -12.61 6.00 3.94
C GLY A 34 -14.14 5.98 3.93
N ILE A 35 -14.75 4.95 3.31
CA ILE A 35 -16.21 4.77 3.29
C ILE A 35 -16.75 4.45 4.69
N VAL A 36 -16.08 3.55 5.44
CA VAL A 36 -16.60 3.02 6.70
C VAL A 36 -16.30 3.92 7.91
N LEU A 37 -15.08 4.46 7.99
CA LEU A 37 -14.64 5.29 9.11
C LEU A 37 -14.82 6.79 8.85
N GLY A 38 -14.93 7.21 7.58
CA GLY A 38 -15.10 8.62 7.23
C GLY A 38 -13.95 9.47 7.73
N LYS A 39 -14.26 10.52 8.50
CA LYS A 39 -13.27 11.44 9.09
C LYS A 39 -12.52 10.84 10.29
N ASP A 40 -13.04 9.77 10.89
CA ASP A 40 -12.50 9.12 12.09
C ASP A 40 -11.48 8.00 11.76
N PHE A 41 -10.81 8.09 10.64
CA PHE A 41 -9.92 7.06 10.12
C PHE A 41 -8.57 6.96 10.85
N LYS A 42 -8.19 7.95 11.67
CA LYS A 42 -6.87 8.02 12.34
C LYS A 42 -6.78 7.12 13.57
N ARG A 43 -7.30 5.93 13.47
CA ARG A 43 -7.29 4.89 14.51
C ARG A 43 -7.47 3.51 13.90
N THR A 44 -7.19 2.48 14.68
CA THR A 44 -7.52 1.09 14.33
C THR A 44 -9.04 0.94 14.22
N ALA A 45 -9.49 0.19 13.20
CA ALA A 45 -10.91 -0.12 13.04
C ALA A 45 -11.38 -1.13 14.10
N VAL A 46 -12.60 -0.95 14.59
CA VAL A 46 -13.23 -1.94 15.47
C VAL A 46 -13.85 -3.08 14.65
N LYS A 47 -14.12 -4.21 15.29
CA LYS A 47 -14.63 -5.43 14.64
C LYS A 47 -15.82 -5.17 13.71
N SER A 48 -16.80 -4.39 14.15
CA SER A 48 -17.99 -4.07 13.35
C SER A 48 -17.69 -3.24 12.10
N GLU A 49 -16.62 -2.45 12.11
CA GLU A 49 -16.14 -1.68 10.95
C GLU A 49 -15.41 -2.60 9.98
N ILE A 50 -14.58 -3.51 10.47
CA ILE A 50 -13.94 -4.55 9.65
C ILE A 50 -15.01 -5.41 8.96
N GLU A 51 -16.08 -5.78 9.66
CA GLU A 51 -17.21 -6.51 9.07
C GLU A 51 -17.92 -5.70 7.96
N LYS A 52 -18.06 -4.38 8.13
CA LYS A 52 -18.62 -3.50 7.08
C LYS A 52 -17.69 -3.44 5.87
N MET A 53 -16.38 -3.24 6.07
CA MET A 53 -15.39 -3.26 4.99
C MET A 53 -15.39 -4.60 4.26
N SER A 54 -15.50 -5.71 5.01
CA SER A 54 -15.58 -7.07 4.44
C SER A 54 -16.79 -7.25 3.52
N LYS A 55 -17.96 -6.72 3.89
CA LYS A 55 -19.16 -6.76 3.03
C LYS A 55 -18.99 -5.94 1.76
N LEU A 56 -18.36 -4.77 1.84
CA LEU A 56 -18.07 -3.93 0.68
C LEU A 56 -17.08 -4.62 -0.26
N LEU A 57 -16.00 -5.20 0.29
CA LEU A 57 -15.04 -5.96 -0.48
C LEU A 57 -15.69 -7.18 -1.15
N ASP A 58 -16.54 -7.94 -0.45
CA ASP A 58 -17.25 -9.08 -1.03
C ASP A 58 -18.13 -8.65 -2.22
N ALA A 59 -18.81 -7.50 -2.11
CA ALA A 59 -19.59 -6.94 -3.20
C ALA A 59 -18.71 -6.54 -4.39
N ASP A 60 -17.56 -5.91 -4.16
CA ASP A 60 -16.60 -5.56 -5.21
C ASP A 60 -16.02 -6.81 -5.89
N MET A 61 -15.69 -7.86 -5.13
CA MET A 61 -15.21 -9.14 -5.67
C MET A 61 -16.29 -9.80 -6.54
N ASN A 62 -17.56 -9.78 -6.11
CA ASN A 62 -18.68 -10.27 -6.91
C ASN A 62 -18.92 -9.42 -8.17
N ALA A 63 -18.54 -8.15 -8.15
CA ALA A 63 -18.59 -7.25 -9.33
C ALA A 63 -17.42 -7.41 -10.29
N GLY A 64 -16.47 -8.30 -9.99
CA GLY A 64 -15.33 -8.63 -10.84
C GLY A 64 -14.02 -7.96 -10.43
N ALA A 65 -13.87 -7.54 -9.17
CA ALA A 65 -12.56 -7.14 -8.66
C ALA A 65 -11.58 -8.32 -8.70
N TRP A 66 -10.32 -8.04 -9.07
CA TRP A 66 -9.26 -9.05 -9.11
C TRP A 66 -8.66 -9.35 -7.74
N GLY A 67 -9.04 -8.59 -6.73
CA GLY A 67 -8.57 -8.76 -5.38
C GLY A 67 -8.63 -7.48 -4.55
N LEU A 68 -7.86 -7.48 -3.48
CA LEU A 68 -7.68 -6.37 -2.56
C LEU A 68 -6.36 -5.66 -2.87
N SER A 69 -6.37 -4.34 -2.90
CA SER A 69 -5.14 -3.52 -2.94
C SER A 69 -5.04 -2.64 -1.70
N SER A 70 -3.82 -2.35 -1.24
CA SER A 70 -3.59 -1.43 -0.14
C SER A 70 -2.41 -0.50 -0.37
N GLY A 71 -2.38 0.61 0.38
CA GLY A 71 -1.24 1.49 0.55
C GLY A 71 -1.09 1.77 2.03
N LEU A 72 -0.34 0.92 2.72
CA LEU A 72 -0.27 0.91 4.18
C LEU A 72 0.65 1.99 4.75
N GLU A 73 1.41 2.67 3.92
CA GLU A 73 2.24 3.83 4.31
C GLU A 73 1.47 5.16 4.20
N TYR A 74 0.30 5.14 3.55
CA TYR A 74 -0.52 6.33 3.31
C TYR A 74 -1.76 6.37 4.20
N ASP A 75 -2.25 7.59 4.48
CA ASP A 75 -3.57 7.77 5.06
C ASP A 75 -4.66 7.24 4.11
N PRO A 76 -5.70 6.58 4.60
CA PRO A 76 -5.97 6.11 5.95
C PRO A 76 -5.36 4.73 6.28
N GLY A 77 -4.66 4.07 5.37
CA GLY A 77 -4.14 2.71 5.52
C GLY A 77 -3.12 2.55 6.64
N ILE A 78 -2.32 3.59 6.90
CA ILE A 78 -1.27 3.56 7.93
C ILE A 78 -1.83 3.31 9.34
N TYR A 79 -3.07 3.67 9.61
CA TYR A 79 -3.72 3.49 10.91
C TYR A 79 -4.38 2.11 11.08
N SER A 80 -4.30 1.24 10.07
CA SER A 80 -4.78 -0.14 10.18
C SER A 80 -3.74 -1.03 10.88
N ASN A 81 -4.20 -2.04 11.57
CA ASN A 81 -3.36 -3.15 12.04
C ASN A 81 -3.35 -4.31 11.03
N THR A 82 -2.46 -5.26 11.24
CA THR A 82 -2.29 -6.43 10.37
C THR A 82 -3.53 -7.32 10.37
N GLU A 83 -4.22 -7.45 11.51
CA GLU A 83 -5.44 -8.27 11.66
C GLU A 83 -6.59 -7.76 10.78
N GLU A 84 -6.73 -6.43 10.63
CA GLU A 84 -7.69 -5.83 9.71
C GLU A 84 -7.39 -6.24 8.27
N VAL A 85 -6.13 -6.14 7.86
CA VAL A 85 -5.70 -6.49 6.48
C VAL A 85 -5.89 -7.99 6.24
N ILE A 86 -5.52 -8.85 7.19
CA ILE A 86 -5.74 -10.31 7.12
C ILE A 86 -7.23 -10.64 6.97
N ALA A 87 -8.09 -9.98 7.74
CA ALA A 87 -9.54 -10.23 7.66
C ALA A 87 -10.07 -9.94 6.25
N LEU A 88 -9.64 -8.84 5.63
CA LEU A 88 -10.01 -8.48 4.27
C LEU A 88 -9.35 -9.38 3.23
N ALA A 89 -8.07 -9.70 3.38
CA ALA A 89 -7.34 -10.60 2.48
C ALA A 89 -7.97 -11.99 2.42
N ARG A 90 -8.53 -12.50 3.52
CA ARG A 90 -9.31 -13.75 3.54
C ARG A 90 -10.56 -13.72 2.65
N ILE A 91 -11.19 -12.56 2.50
CA ILE A 91 -12.32 -12.40 1.56
C ILE A 91 -11.83 -12.52 0.12
N ALA A 92 -10.72 -11.83 -0.20
CA ALA A 92 -10.11 -11.93 -1.53
C ALA A 92 -9.68 -13.37 -1.85
N ALA A 93 -9.02 -14.06 -0.91
CA ALA A 93 -8.61 -15.47 -1.06
C ALA A 93 -9.79 -16.40 -1.34
N LYS A 94 -10.89 -16.29 -0.57
CA LYS A 94 -12.11 -17.10 -0.76
C LYS A 94 -12.75 -16.93 -2.15
N LYS A 95 -12.51 -15.81 -2.80
CA LYS A 95 -13.00 -15.50 -4.15
C LYS A 95 -11.97 -15.80 -5.25
N GLY A 96 -10.83 -16.39 -4.92
CA GLY A 96 -9.75 -16.66 -5.87
C GLY A 96 -9.01 -15.42 -6.35
N GLY A 97 -9.11 -14.32 -5.58
CA GLY A 97 -8.43 -13.06 -5.88
C GLY A 97 -7.01 -13.00 -5.30
N ARG A 98 -6.37 -11.84 -5.47
CA ARG A 98 -5.01 -11.54 -5.03
C ARG A 98 -5.01 -10.40 -4.02
N TYR A 99 -3.91 -10.26 -3.27
CA TYR A 99 -3.62 -9.08 -2.47
C TYR A 99 -2.37 -8.38 -3.01
N ILE A 100 -2.47 -7.10 -3.33
CA ILE A 100 -1.34 -6.28 -3.76
C ILE A 100 -1.17 -5.10 -2.82
N SER A 101 0.08 -4.75 -2.49
CA SER A 101 0.34 -3.71 -1.49
C SER A 101 1.53 -2.83 -1.83
N HIS A 102 1.32 -1.51 -1.76
CA HIS A 102 2.36 -0.64 -1.26
C HIS A 102 2.50 -0.96 0.23
N ILE A 103 3.60 -1.57 0.62
CA ILE A 103 3.82 -2.10 1.98
C ILE A 103 3.85 -0.99 3.02
N ARG A 104 3.79 -1.35 4.30
CA ARG A 104 3.64 -0.41 5.41
C ARG A 104 4.82 0.54 5.60
N SER A 105 6.02 0.13 5.18
CA SER A 105 7.21 0.96 5.14
C SER A 105 8.14 0.48 4.03
N GLU A 106 8.62 1.41 3.21
CA GLU A 106 9.65 1.15 2.21
C GLU A 106 11.04 1.63 2.70
N ASP A 107 11.10 2.18 3.92
CA ASP A 107 12.29 2.77 4.52
C ASP A 107 12.67 2.10 5.87
N ARG A 108 12.42 2.76 7.00
CA ARG A 108 12.94 2.39 8.33
C ARG A 108 12.42 1.06 8.89
N TYR A 109 11.18 0.68 8.54
CA TYR A 109 10.53 -0.55 8.96
C TYR A 109 10.31 -1.51 7.77
N PHE A 110 11.20 -1.45 6.79
CA PHE A 110 11.10 -2.24 5.55
C PHE A 110 11.01 -3.74 5.80
N TRP A 111 11.86 -4.27 6.69
CA TRP A 111 11.89 -5.72 6.94
C TRP A 111 10.62 -6.21 7.62
N GLU A 112 10.11 -5.45 8.58
CA GLU A 112 8.85 -5.71 9.27
C GLU A 112 7.66 -5.65 8.29
N ALA A 113 7.68 -4.69 7.38
CA ALA A 113 6.65 -4.57 6.34
C ALA A 113 6.68 -5.74 5.34
N VAL A 114 7.87 -6.25 5.01
CA VAL A 114 8.01 -7.49 4.20
C VAL A 114 7.54 -8.70 4.99
N ASP A 115 7.81 -8.78 6.30
CA ASP A 115 7.28 -9.86 7.15
C ASP A 115 5.76 -9.81 7.24
N GLU A 116 5.17 -8.61 7.35
CA GLU A 116 3.72 -8.43 7.37
C GLU A 116 3.04 -9.00 6.11
N ILE A 117 3.52 -8.66 4.92
CA ILE A 117 2.90 -9.17 3.68
C ILE A 117 3.09 -10.69 3.51
N ILE A 118 4.22 -11.24 3.96
CA ILE A 118 4.46 -12.69 4.00
C ILE A 118 3.47 -13.35 4.96
N ALA A 119 3.28 -12.81 6.17
CA ALA A 119 2.33 -13.33 7.16
C ALA A 119 0.88 -13.29 6.61
N ILE A 120 0.49 -12.22 5.91
CA ILE A 120 -0.82 -12.15 5.26
C ILE A 120 -0.99 -13.30 4.26
N GLY A 121 0.02 -13.58 3.43
CA GLY A 121 -0.01 -14.71 2.49
C GLY A 121 -0.08 -16.06 3.20
N GLU A 122 0.73 -16.25 4.24
CA GLU A 122 0.80 -17.49 5.03
C GLU A 122 -0.53 -17.80 5.73
N GLU A 123 -1.16 -16.79 6.37
CA GLU A 123 -2.39 -16.97 7.15
C GLU A 123 -3.65 -17.09 6.30
N THR A 124 -3.66 -16.52 5.11
CA THR A 124 -4.87 -16.44 4.28
C THR A 124 -4.87 -17.34 3.07
N GLY A 125 -3.68 -17.80 2.66
CA GLY A 125 -3.48 -18.52 1.39
C GLY A 125 -3.67 -17.64 0.15
N VAL A 126 -3.83 -16.32 0.31
CA VAL A 126 -3.98 -15.40 -0.83
C VAL A 126 -2.63 -15.22 -1.53
N ALA A 127 -2.62 -15.20 -2.85
CA ALA A 127 -1.45 -14.77 -3.60
C ALA A 127 -1.16 -13.29 -3.30
N VAL A 128 0.06 -12.98 -2.86
CA VAL A 128 0.45 -11.62 -2.47
C VAL A 128 1.45 -11.01 -3.45
N GLN A 129 1.40 -9.69 -3.60
CA GLN A 129 2.34 -8.95 -4.44
C GLN A 129 2.80 -7.67 -3.75
N ILE A 130 4.12 -7.46 -3.70
CA ILE A 130 4.71 -6.19 -3.27
C ILE A 130 4.76 -5.27 -4.49
N SER A 131 4.05 -4.15 -4.44
CA SER A 131 4.05 -3.14 -5.50
C SER A 131 5.34 -2.33 -5.46
N HIS A 132 5.90 -2.03 -6.65
CA HIS A 132 7.08 -1.16 -6.85
C HIS A 132 8.16 -1.34 -5.78
N MET A 133 8.51 -2.60 -5.51
CA MET A 133 9.46 -3.00 -4.48
C MET A 133 10.79 -2.26 -4.64
N LYS A 134 11.25 -1.61 -3.59
CA LYS A 134 12.50 -0.87 -3.54
C LYS A 134 13.11 -0.88 -2.15
N LEU A 135 14.42 -0.76 -2.10
CA LEU A 135 15.19 -0.52 -0.87
C LEU A 135 15.44 0.99 -0.77
N ALA A 136 14.45 1.74 -0.27
CA ALA A 136 14.42 3.20 -0.38
C ALA A 136 15.37 3.91 0.62
N LEU A 137 15.78 3.25 1.69
CA LEU A 137 16.65 3.80 2.72
C LEU A 137 18.12 3.56 2.38
N GLN A 138 18.98 4.56 2.54
CA GLN A 138 20.42 4.45 2.24
C GLN A 138 21.08 3.24 2.92
N ARG A 139 20.75 2.95 4.17
CA ARG A 139 21.28 1.76 4.90
C ARG A 139 20.79 0.41 4.37
N LEU A 140 19.78 0.40 3.52
CA LEU A 140 19.25 -0.80 2.85
C LEU A 140 19.93 -1.07 1.49
N LEU A 141 20.67 -0.12 0.96
CA LEU A 141 21.40 -0.30 -0.30
C LEU A 141 22.36 -1.49 -0.18
N GLY A 142 22.42 -2.31 -1.22
CA GLY A 142 23.21 -3.54 -1.23
C GLY A 142 22.58 -4.74 -0.50
N LYS A 143 21.36 -4.63 0.05
CA LYS A 143 20.64 -5.72 0.74
C LYS A 143 19.74 -6.54 -0.18
N THR A 144 19.89 -6.42 -1.48
CA THR A 144 19.05 -7.13 -2.47
C THR A 144 19.08 -8.65 -2.30
N ASP A 145 20.26 -9.23 -2.05
CA ASP A 145 20.37 -10.67 -1.85
C ASP A 145 19.66 -11.14 -0.57
N GLN A 146 19.71 -10.34 0.49
CA GLN A 146 18.96 -10.62 1.72
C GLN A 146 17.44 -10.59 1.47
N LEU A 147 16.96 -9.60 0.72
CA LEU A 147 15.54 -9.50 0.34
C LEU A 147 15.13 -10.70 -0.52
N LYS A 148 15.92 -11.02 -1.56
CA LYS A 148 15.68 -12.18 -2.42
C LYS A 148 15.60 -13.47 -1.62
N ALA A 149 16.58 -13.73 -0.74
CA ALA A 149 16.59 -14.91 0.11
C ALA A 149 15.35 -15.00 1.02
N LYS A 150 14.86 -13.87 1.55
CA LYS A 150 13.65 -13.79 2.37
C LYS A 150 12.41 -14.18 1.57
N LEU A 151 12.26 -13.65 0.34
CA LEU A 151 11.15 -13.98 -0.55
C LEU A 151 11.21 -15.44 -1.03
N ASP A 152 12.40 -15.95 -1.36
CA ASP A 152 12.59 -17.35 -1.77
C ASP A 152 12.27 -18.32 -0.62
N LYS A 153 12.61 -17.94 0.61
CA LYS A 153 12.20 -18.69 1.82
C LYS A 153 10.68 -18.71 1.99
N ALA A 154 9.98 -17.60 1.72
CA ALA A 154 8.52 -17.57 1.76
C ALA A 154 7.93 -18.50 0.68
N ARG A 155 8.45 -18.44 -0.55
CA ARG A 155 8.04 -19.33 -1.65
C ARG A 155 8.27 -20.81 -1.34
N SER A 156 9.39 -21.15 -0.71
CA SER A 156 9.69 -22.55 -0.31
C SER A 156 8.70 -23.10 0.72
N LYS A 157 7.99 -22.25 1.44
CA LYS A 157 6.87 -22.61 2.34
C LYS A 157 5.51 -22.70 1.62
N GLY A 158 5.47 -22.49 0.29
CA GLY A 158 4.25 -22.51 -0.50
C GLY A 158 3.48 -21.18 -0.56
N ILE A 159 4.06 -20.08 -0.06
CA ILE A 159 3.44 -18.76 -0.17
C ILE A 159 3.65 -18.23 -1.59
N GLU A 160 2.54 -17.93 -2.30
CA GLU A 160 2.59 -17.30 -3.61
C GLU A 160 2.88 -15.80 -3.44
N ILE A 161 4.16 -15.43 -3.47
CA ILE A 161 4.61 -14.04 -3.37
C ILE A 161 5.35 -13.58 -4.60
N SER A 162 4.93 -12.44 -5.14
CA SER A 162 5.54 -11.74 -6.27
C SER A 162 5.85 -10.28 -5.91
N ALA A 163 6.57 -9.61 -6.79
CA ALA A 163 6.82 -8.18 -6.69
C ALA A 163 6.95 -7.58 -8.09
N ASP A 164 6.60 -6.32 -8.22
CA ASP A 164 6.97 -5.52 -9.38
C ASP A 164 8.01 -4.46 -8.99
N ILE A 165 8.78 -4.02 -9.97
CA ILE A 165 9.81 -2.98 -9.83
C ILE A 165 9.77 -2.07 -11.04
N TYR A 166 10.29 -0.87 -10.93
CA TYR A 166 10.54 0.04 -12.05
C TYR A 166 12.05 0.26 -12.27
N PRO A 167 12.50 0.51 -13.50
CA PRO A 167 13.92 0.59 -13.84
C PRO A 167 14.51 2.01 -13.65
N TYR A 168 14.14 2.68 -12.58
CA TYR A 168 14.62 4.03 -12.27
C TYR A 168 15.34 4.08 -10.94
N THR A 169 16.31 5.00 -10.81
CA THR A 169 17.09 5.23 -9.59
C THR A 169 16.46 6.25 -8.65
N TYR A 170 15.26 6.72 -8.95
CA TYR A 170 14.50 7.68 -8.16
C TYR A 170 13.04 7.24 -8.03
N TRP A 171 12.37 7.75 -7.03
CA TRP A 171 10.95 7.54 -6.77
C TRP A 171 10.28 8.85 -6.37
N GLN A 172 8.97 8.92 -6.49
CA GLN A 172 8.19 10.09 -6.14
C GLN A 172 7.11 9.72 -5.13
N SER A 173 6.96 10.54 -4.10
CA SER A 173 5.88 10.42 -3.11
C SER A 173 5.60 11.78 -2.47
N THR A 174 4.71 11.81 -1.49
CA THR A 174 4.50 12.97 -0.64
C THR A 174 5.50 12.98 0.52
N MET A 175 5.87 14.15 1.03
CA MET A 175 6.74 14.27 2.21
C MET A 175 6.17 13.57 3.44
N GLN A 176 4.87 13.32 3.50
CA GLN A 176 4.21 12.63 4.62
C GLN A 176 4.75 11.23 4.90
N VAL A 177 5.18 10.49 3.87
CA VAL A 177 5.71 9.13 4.05
C VAL A 177 6.98 9.10 4.89
N LEU A 178 7.74 10.19 4.90
CA LEU A 178 8.96 10.31 5.69
C LEU A 178 8.68 10.51 7.21
N PHE A 179 7.42 10.79 7.57
CA PHE A 179 6.98 11.05 8.95
C PHE A 179 5.87 10.06 9.32
N PRO A 180 6.21 8.83 9.74
CA PRO A 180 5.20 7.80 10.04
C PRO A 180 4.23 8.22 11.14
N GLU A 181 4.69 8.98 12.14
CA GLU A 181 3.85 9.51 13.22
C GLU A 181 3.05 10.77 12.80
N ARG A 182 3.24 11.27 11.58
CA ARG A 182 2.59 12.50 11.07
C ARG A 182 2.84 13.75 11.93
N ASN A 183 3.91 13.76 12.71
CA ASN A 183 4.34 14.92 13.49
C ASN A 183 5.35 15.75 12.68
N PHE A 184 4.86 16.64 11.84
CA PHE A 184 5.70 17.45 10.95
C PHE A 184 6.45 18.60 11.66
N ASN A 185 6.16 18.84 12.94
CA ASN A 185 6.84 19.84 13.76
C ASN A 185 7.96 19.24 14.62
N ASP A 186 8.20 17.95 14.50
CA ASP A 186 9.27 17.27 15.22
C ASP A 186 10.60 17.50 14.49
N ARG A 187 11.38 18.45 14.99
CA ARG A 187 12.69 18.77 14.41
C ARG A 187 13.68 17.62 14.49
N PRO A 188 13.84 16.91 15.62
CA PRO A 188 14.66 15.72 15.70
C PRO A 188 14.29 14.66 14.66
N GLU A 189 13.00 14.43 14.41
CA GLU A 189 12.53 13.51 13.38
C GLU A 189 12.92 13.99 11.97
N ALA A 190 12.78 15.27 11.67
CA ALA A 190 13.19 15.83 10.39
C ALA A 190 14.71 15.70 10.16
N GLU A 191 15.53 15.92 11.20
CA GLU A 191 16.98 15.72 11.15
C GLU A 191 17.35 14.24 10.93
N LEU A 192 16.62 13.31 11.56
CA LEU A 192 16.76 11.87 11.31
C LEU A 192 16.47 11.50 9.85
N VAL A 193 15.36 12.02 9.32
CA VAL A 193 14.97 11.82 7.90
C VAL A 193 16.09 12.27 6.98
N LEU A 194 16.61 13.47 7.15
CA LEU A 194 17.65 14.06 6.30
C LEU A 194 19.02 13.42 6.44
N SER A 195 19.27 12.69 7.53
CA SER A 195 20.56 12.04 7.78
C SER A 195 20.56 10.56 7.46
N GLN A 196 19.43 9.87 7.55
CA GLN A 196 19.36 8.41 7.42
C GLN A 196 18.53 7.91 6.22
N ILE A 197 17.49 8.64 5.84
CA ILE A 197 16.61 8.22 4.73
C ILE A 197 17.13 8.78 3.43
N THR A 198 17.42 10.08 3.41
CA THR A 198 17.93 10.75 2.22
C THR A 198 18.78 11.96 2.63
N THR A 199 19.61 12.43 1.72
CA THR A 199 20.33 13.71 1.91
C THR A 199 19.52 14.85 1.27
N PRO A 200 19.66 16.10 1.72
CA PRO A 200 19.01 17.24 1.06
C PRO A 200 19.29 17.31 -0.45
N SER A 201 20.50 16.97 -0.89
CA SER A 201 20.86 16.89 -2.31
C SER A 201 20.21 15.72 -3.07
N GLY A 202 19.64 14.75 -2.37
CA GLY A 202 18.94 13.61 -2.93
C GLY A 202 17.43 13.83 -3.08
N ILE A 203 16.90 15.01 -2.68
CA ILE A 203 15.49 15.35 -2.77
C ILE A 203 15.31 16.45 -3.81
N MET A 204 14.31 16.30 -4.67
CA MET A 204 13.84 17.36 -5.56
C MET A 204 12.35 17.57 -5.33
N LEU A 205 11.94 18.81 -5.06
CA LEU A 205 10.54 19.16 -4.97
C LEU A 205 9.94 19.21 -6.38
N THR A 206 8.98 18.37 -6.64
CA THR A 206 8.27 18.32 -7.93
C THR A 206 6.97 19.13 -7.91
N GLN A 207 6.43 19.39 -6.72
CA GLN A 207 5.27 20.24 -6.49
C GLN A 207 5.31 20.84 -5.07
N PHE A 208 5.08 22.14 -4.96
CA PHE A 208 4.92 22.82 -3.67
C PHE A 208 4.05 24.06 -3.84
N ASP A 209 2.74 23.91 -3.72
CA ASP A 209 1.75 24.95 -3.99
C ASP A 209 1.92 26.21 -3.09
N PRO A 210 2.34 26.08 -1.79
CA PRO A 210 2.56 27.28 -0.94
C PRO A 210 3.67 28.21 -1.44
N ASN A 211 4.66 27.66 -2.18
CA ASN A 211 5.71 28.47 -2.80
C ASN A 211 6.26 27.74 -4.05
N PRO A 212 5.69 28.02 -5.24
CA PRO A 212 6.11 27.39 -6.50
C PRO A 212 7.58 27.60 -6.88
N ASP A 213 8.24 28.64 -6.36
CA ASP A 213 9.67 28.94 -6.62
C ASP A 213 10.61 27.85 -6.04
N TYR A 214 10.11 26.99 -5.17
CA TYR A 214 10.86 25.87 -4.64
C TYR A 214 10.81 24.61 -5.53
N VAL A 215 9.94 24.59 -6.53
CA VAL A 215 9.84 23.46 -7.48
C VAL A 215 11.13 23.37 -8.30
N GLY A 216 11.66 22.15 -8.42
CA GLY A 216 12.92 21.89 -9.11
C GLY A 216 14.19 22.12 -8.28
N LYS A 217 14.03 22.47 -7.01
CA LYS A 217 15.17 22.60 -6.08
C LYS A 217 15.26 21.40 -5.17
#